data_173c77a9eed324b22b99f48f16778cdc
#
_entry.id   173c77a9eed324b22b99f48f16778cdc
#
_cell.length_a   1.000
_cell.length_b   1.000
_cell.length_c   1.000
_cell.angle_alpha   90.00
_cell.angle_beta   90.00
_cell.angle_gamma   90.00
#
_symmetry.space_group_name_H-M   'P 1'
#
loop_
_entity.id
_entity.type
_entity.pdbx_description
1 polymer ?
#
loop_
_entity_poly.entity_id
_entity_poly.type
_entity_poly.pdbx_seq_one_letter_code
_entity_poly.pdbx_strand_id
1 'polypeptide(L)'
;MPAYGEHARSYERDTSVFQPYREAIVEALPVGPGQLVLDVGCGTGLCCGLLRDKVGAQGEVVGIEESPEMVAVAREHIAAEGWRNVTVVQSRAEDATIAAGADAALFCAVHDILQSPDALQNVMSSLRPGAWVAAGGGKWAPPVMVTVNMQVRMLHAPYVRSFEGFDRPWNHLERLIEGVQVHELAFGSGYIVTGRTPSRAPAQEAPD
;
A
#
# COMPACT_ATOMS: atom_id res chain seq x y z
N MET A 1 -20.05 -1.93 0.15
CA MET A 1 -18.83 -2.33 -0.56
C MET A 1 -18.57 -1.30 -1.63
N PRO A 2 -17.35 -0.69 -1.71
CA PRO A 2 -16.98 0.05 -2.91
C PRO A 2 -17.12 -0.87 -4.13
N ALA A 3 -17.58 -0.31 -5.26
CA ALA A 3 -17.88 -1.10 -6.46
C ALA A 3 -16.62 -1.50 -7.25
N TYR A 4 -15.61 -2.05 -6.56
CA TYR A 4 -14.35 -2.47 -7.21
C TYR A 4 -14.58 -3.53 -8.30
N GLY A 5 -15.58 -4.43 -8.12
CA GLY A 5 -15.78 -5.53 -9.04
C GLY A 5 -16.24 -5.13 -10.44
N GLU A 6 -17.21 -4.22 -10.55
CA GLU A 6 -17.75 -3.79 -11.86
C GLU A 6 -16.77 -2.93 -12.66
N HIS A 7 -15.77 -2.32 -12.00
CA HIS A 7 -14.84 -1.36 -12.59
C HIS A 7 -13.39 -1.85 -12.68
N ALA A 8 -13.09 -3.10 -12.29
CA ALA A 8 -11.70 -3.60 -12.28
C ALA A 8 -10.99 -3.43 -13.64
N ARG A 9 -11.67 -3.70 -14.75
CA ARG A 9 -11.11 -3.55 -16.11
C ARG A 9 -10.98 -2.09 -16.57
N SER A 10 -11.78 -1.17 -16.03
CA SER A 10 -11.66 0.26 -16.34
C SER A 10 -10.74 1.00 -15.36
N TYR A 11 -10.45 0.39 -14.22
CA TYR A 11 -9.71 0.99 -13.10
C TYR A 11 -8.38 1.60 -13.52
N GLU A 12 -7.62 0.93 -14.37
CA GLU A 12 -6.33 1.42 -14.85
C GLU A 12 -6.47 2.70 -15.66
N ARG A 13 -7.42 2.72 -16.60
CA ARG A 13 -7.71 3.89 -17.41
C ARG A 13 -8.20 5.05 -16.53
N ASP A 14 -9.11 4.75 -15.62
CA ASP A 14 -9.77 5.75 -14.77
C ASP A 14 -8.79 6.32 -13.72
N THR A 15 -7.78 5.54 -13.35
CA THR A 15 -6.73 5.95 -12.39
C THR A 15 -5.37 6.24 -13.04
N SER A 16 -5.28 6.32 -14.37
CA SER A 16 -4.02 6.59 -15.10
C SER A 16 -3.39 7.93 -14.72
N VAL A 17 -4.20 8.93 -14.38
CA VAL A 17 -3.74 10.24 -13.91
C VAL A 17 -2.93 10.18 -12.62
N PHE A 18 -3.06 9.10 -11.86
CA PHE A 18 -2.32 8.86 -10.63
C PHE A 18 -1.02 8.06 -10.83
N GLN A 19 -0.68 7.70 -12.07
CA GLN A 19 0.54 6.93 -12.34
C GLN A 19 1.82 7.60 -11.80
N PRO A 20 2.04 8.93 -11.99
CA PRO A 20 3.23 9.58 -11.41
C PRO A 20 3.29 9.51 -9.89
N TYR A 21 2.12 9.46 -9.22
CA TYR A 21 2.08 9.30 -7.75
C TYR A 21 2.44 7.88 -7.33
N ARG A 22 1.98 6.84 -8.06
CA ARG A 22 2.39 5.44 -7.81
C ARG A 22 3.89 5.28 -7.95
N GLU A 23 4.45 5.82 -9.03
CA GLU A 23 5.90 5.79 -9.27
C GLU A 23 6.66 6.47 -8.14
N ALA A 24 6.21 7.65 -7.69
CA ALA A 24 6.84 8.37 -6.58
C ALA A 24 6.75 7.60 -5.24
N ILE A 25 5.61 6.93 -4.97
CA ILE A 25 5.43 6.14 -3.75
C ILE A 25 6.34 4.90 -3.78
N VAL A 26 6.39 4.19 -4.91
CA VAL A 26 7.27 3.03 -5.10
C VAL A 26 8.74 3.45 -5.04
N GLU A 27 9.10 4.58 -5.63
CA GLU A 27 10.48 5.09 -5.59
C GLU A 27 10.91 5.46 -4.16
N ALA A 28 10.00 5.98 -3.36
CA ALA A 28 10.25 6.30 -1.96
C ALA A 28 10.50 5.07 -1.07
N LEU A 29 10.19 3.85 -1.54
CA LEU A 29 10.47 2.61 -0.84
C LEU A 29 11.89 2.15 -1.14
N PRO A 30 12.84 2.16 -0.16
CA PRO A 30 14.25 1.84 -0.41
C PRO A 30 14.47 0.32 -0.44
N VAL A 31 14.04 -0.30 -1.52
CA VAL A 31 14.26 -1.74 -1.79
C VAL A 31 15.14 -1.92 -2.99
N GLY A 32 15.79 -3.08 -3.07
CA GLY A 32 16.71 -3.42 -4.13
C GLY A 32 16.71 -4.91 -4.49
N PRO A 33 17.61 -5.34 -5.37
CA PRO A 33 17.64 -6.70 -5.91
C PRO A 33 17.66 -7.79 -4.82
N GLY A 34 16.87 -8.85 -5.05
CA GLY A 34 16.82 -10.02 -4.18
C GLY A 34 15.90 -9.90 -2.97
N GLN A 35 15.22 -8.77 -2.78
CA GLN A 35 14.35 -8.54 -1.63
C GLN A 35 12.92 -9.02 -1.87
N LEU A 36 12.24 -9.39 -0.79
CA LEU A 36 10.81 -9.73 -0.74
C LEU A 36 10.01 -8.48 -0.32
N VAL A 37 9.06 -8.08 -1.16
CA VAL A 37 8.21 -6.91 -0.91
C VAL A 37 6.73 -7.30 -0.92
N LEU A 38 5.98 -6.80 0.05
CA LEU A 38 4.52 -6.92 0.12
C LEU A 38 3.88 -5.68 -0.52
N ASP A 39 2.97 -5.88 -1.48
CA ASP A 39 2.10 -4.83 -2.05
C ASP A 39 0.70 -5.01 -1.45
N VAL A 40 0.39 -4.22 -0.42
CA VAL A 40 -0.81 -4.40 0.40
C VAL A 40 -1.98 -3.63 -0.17
N GLY A 41 -3.05 -4.34 -0.57
CA GLY A 41 -4.16 -3.79 -1.35
C GLY A 41 -3.71 -3.51 -2.78
N CYS A 42 -3.07 -4.49 -3.42
CA CYS A 42 -2.40 -4.31 -4.72
C CYS A 42 -3.36 -4.01 -5.89
N GLY A 43 -4.67 -4.17 -5.70
CA GLY A 43 -5.68 -3.95 -6.72
C GLY A 43 -5.43 -4.79 -7.97
N THR A 44 -5.39 -4.14 -9.14
CA THR A 44 -5.07 -4.78 -10.43
C THR A 44 -3.55 -5.01 -10.65
N GLY A 45 -2.72 -4.75 -9.63
CA GLY A 45 -1.28 -5.02 -9.68
C GLY A 45 -0.45 -3.88 -10.29
N LEU A 46 -0.94 -2.64 -10.34
CA LEU A 46 -0.25 -1.51 -10.97
C LEU A 46 1.09 -1.15 -10.31
N CYS A 47 1.26 -1.43 -9.02
CA CYS A 47 2.54 -1.27 -8.32
C CYS A 47 3.44 -2.50 -8.46
N CYS A 48 2.87 -3.69 -8.71
CA CYS A 48 3.64 -4.94 -8.77
C CYS A 48 4.77 -4.90 -9.80
N GLY A 49 4.52 -4.35 -11.00
CA GLY A 49 5.55 -4.20 -12.04
C GLY A 49 6.68 -3.29 -11.61
N LEU A 50 6.36 -2.13 -11.03
CA LEU A 50 7.34 -1.17 -10.53
C LEU A 50 8.19 -1.76 -9.41
N LEU A 51 7.57 -2.49 -8.48
CA LEU A 51 8.27 -3.17 -7.38
C LEU A 51 9.15 -4.29 -7.92
N ARG A 52 8.63 -5.10 -8.84
CA ARG A 52 9.38 -6.18 -9.50
C ARG A 52 10.64 -5.67 -10.18
N ASP A 53 10.58 -4.53 -10.83
CA ASP A 53 11.75 -3.93 -11.48
C ASP A 53 12.81 -3.48 -10.47
N LYS A 54 12.39 -3.00 -9.28
CA LYS A 54 13.32 -2.67 -8.18
C LYS A 54 13.97 -3.90 -7.55
N VAL A 55 13.20 -4.95 -7.29
CA VAL A 55 13.74 -6.16 -6.63
C VAL A 55 14.43 -7.12 -7.62
N GLY A 56 14.22 -6.92 -8.92
CA GLY A 56 14.84 -7.73 -9.96
C GLY A 56 14.37 -9.18 -9.99
N ALA A 57 14.97 -9.99 -10.83
CA ALA A 57 14.55 -11.38 -11.04
C ALA A 57 14.83 -12.31 -9.85
N GLN A 58 15.69 -11.91 -8.91
CA GLN A 58 16.04 -12.68 -7.72
C GLN A 58 15.20 -12.27 -6.49
N GLY A 59 14.48 -11.15 -6.56
CA GLY A 59 13.55 -10.73 -5.54
C GLY A 59 12.14 -11.25 -5.80
N GLU A 60 11.24 -11.00 -4.87
CA GLU A 60 9.85 -11.45 -4.92
C GLU A 60 8.90 -10.30 -4.57
N VAL A 61 7.74 -10.26 -5.24
CA VAL A 61 6.64 -9.36 -4.91
C VAL A 61 5.41 -10.19 -4.59
N VAL A 62 4.83 -9.95 -3.41
CA VAL A 62 3.58 -10.60 -2.98
C VAL A 62 2.51 -9.53 -2.84
N GLY A 63 1.55 -9.51 -3.77
CA GLY A 63 0.36 -8.68 -3.69
C GLY A 63 -0.68 -9.31 -2.78
N ILE A 64 -1.37 -8.49 -1.98
CA ILE A 64 -2.50 -8.89 -1.13
C ILE A 64 -3.71 -8.07 -1.58
N GLU A 65 -4.80 -8.72 -1.94
CA GLU A 65 -6.01 -8.04 -2.43
C GLU A 65 -7.27 -8.83 -2.05
N GLU A 66 -8.31 -8.14 -1.55
CA GLU A 66 -9.56 -8.80 -1.13
C GLU A 66 -10.53 -9.04 -2.28
N SER A 67 -10.56 -8.16 -3.31
CA SER A 67 -11.51 -8.25 -4.42
C SER A 67 -11.11 -9.34 -5.42
N PRO A 68 -11.95 -10.37 -5.62
CA PRO A 68 -11.67 -11.43 -6.59
C PRO A 68 -11.55 -10.89 -8.03
N GLU A 69 -12.28 -9.83 -8.37
CA GLU A 69 -12.24 -9.20 -9.69
C GLU A 69 -10.91 -8.47 -9.93
N MET A 70 -10.42 -7.74 -8.93
CA MET A 70 -9.11 -7.10 -8.99
C MET A 70 -7.99 -8.13 -9.08
N VAL A 71 -8.06 -9.18 -8.26
CA VAL A 71 -7.10 -10.30 -8.29
C VAL A 71 -7.07 -10.99 -9.65
N ALA A 72 -8.22 -11.18 -10.30
CA ALA A 72 -8.28 -11.77 -11.63
C ALA A 72 -7.51 -10.92 -12.64
N VAL A 73 -7.72 -9.59 -12.65
CA VAL A 73 -7.00 -8.67 -13.54
C VAL A 73 -5.49 -8.66 -13.22
N ALA A 74 -5.11 -8.60 -11.94
CA ALA A 74 -3.71 -8.64 -11.55
C ALA A 74 -3.00 -9.92 -12.04
N ARG A 75 -3.66 -11.08 -11.93
CA ARG A 75 -3.14 -12.35 -12.42
C ARG A 75 -3.06 -12.41 -13.95
N GLU A 76 -4.01 -11.81 -14.67
CA GLU A 76 -3.95 -11.64 -16.12
C GLU A 76 -2.71 -10.84 -16.52
N HIS A 77 -2.41 -9.73 -15.82
CA HIS A 77 -1.21 -8.91 -16.07
C HIS A 77 0.08 -9.68 -15.81
N ILE A 78 0.18 -10.32 -14.64
CA ILE A 78 1.36 -11.13 -14.27
C ILE A 78 1.63 -12.19 -15.33
N ALA A 79 0.59 -12.86 -15.81
CA ALA A 79 0.70 -13.91 -16.84
C ALA A 79 1.10 -13.32 -18.20
N ALA A 80 0.52 -12.19 -18.61
CA ALA A 80 0.82 -11.52 -19.87
C ALA A 80 2.27 -11.05 -19.95
N GLU A 81 2.81 -10.52 -18.85
CA GLU A 81 4.18 -10.05 -18.70
C GLU A 81 5.19 -11.20 -18.44
N GLY A 82 4.70 -12.40 -18.17
CA GLY A 82 5.53 -13.58 -17.87
C GLY A 82 6.32 -13.48 -16.57
N TRP A 83 5.84 -12.69 -15.61
CA TRP A 83 6.50 -12.52 -14.31
C TRP A 83 6.37 -13.79 -13.46
N ARG A 84 7.51 -14.36 -13.06
CA ARG A 84 7.56 -15.61 -12.26
C ARG A 84 7.76 -15.35 -10.78
N ASN A 85 8.14 -14.14 -10.41
CA ASN A 85 8.47 -13.71 -9.06
C ASN A 85 7.47 -12.68 -8.53
N VAL A 86 6.27 -12.62 -9.11
CA VAL A 86 5.14 -11.84 -8.63
C VAL A 86 3.97 -12.78 -8.39
N THR A 87 3.41 -12.75 -7.18
CA THR A 87 2.24 -13.56 -6.80
C THR A 87 1.18 -12.67 -6.18
N VAL A 88 -0.09 -13.08 -6.27
CA VAL A 88 -1.21 -12.37 -5.63
C VAL A 88 -2.02 -13.33 -4.77
N VAL A 89 -2.09 -12.99 -3.48
CA VAL A 89 -2.90 -13.65 -2.46
C VAL A 89 -4.26 -12.97 -2.41
N GLN A 90 -5.32 -13.72 -2.69
CA GLN A 90 -6.68 -13.21 -2.52
C GLN A 90 -7.09 -13.35 -1.06
N SER A 91 -7.02 -12.26 -0.32
CA SER A 91 -7.39 -12.19 1.09
C SER A 91 -7.58 -10.74 1.52
N ARG A 92 -8.33 -10.54 2.60
CA ARG A 92 -8.27 -9.28 3.34
C ARG A 92 -6.90 -9.16 4.01
N ALA A 93 -6.41 -7.93 4.18
CA ALA A 93 -5.09 -7.72 4.74
C ALA A 93 -4.97 -8.25 6.19
N GLU A 94 -6.04 -8.16 6.99
CA GLU A 94 -6.12 -8.67 8.36
C GLU A 94 -6.10 -10.20 8.45
N ASP A 95 -6.57 -10.89 7.39
CA ASP A 95 -6.72 -12.36 7.38
C ASP A 95 -5.65 -13.05 6.51
N ALA A 96 -4.81 -12.28 5.83
CA ALA A 96 -3.83 -12.82 4.90
C ALA A 96 -2.79 -13.66 5.61
N THR A 97 -2.59 -14.89 5.11
CA THR A 97 -1.45 -15.71 5.53
C THR A 97 -0.22 -15.28 4.73
N ILE A 98 0.69 -14.58 5.38
CA ILE A 98 1.89 -14.00 4.79
C ILE A 98 3.11 -14.71 5.37
N ALA A 99 4.04 -15.14 4.51
CA ALA A 99 5.31 -15.68 4.97
C ALA A 99 6.09 -14.61 5.76
N ALA A 100 6.65 -15.01 6.89
CA ALA A 100 7.44 -14.09 7.71
C ALA A 100 8.78 -13.72 7.05
N GLY A 101 9.27 -12.52 7.37
CA GLY A 101 10.60 -12.08 6.98
C GLY A 101 10.66 -11.20 5.73
N ALA A 102 9.53 -10.64 5.30
CA ALA A 102 9.53 -9.69 4.19
C ALA A 102 10.39 -8.46 4.50
N ASP A 103 11.10 -7.98 3.48
CA ASP A 103 12.04 -6.87 3.57
C ASP A 103 11.36 -5.51 3.57
N ALA A 104 10.16 -5.44 2.98
CA ALA A 104 9.40 -4.20 2.92
C ALA A 104 7.91 -4.42 2.68
N ALA A 105 7.10 -3.40 3.00
CA ALA A 105 5.69 -3.31 2.65
C ALA A 105 5.36 -1.96 2.00
N LEU A 106 4.54 -2.00 0.96
CA LEU A 106 3.97 -0.85 0.27
C LEU A 106 2.46 -0.79 0.54
N PHE A 107 1.97 0.41 0.87
CA PHE A 107 0.55 0.76 1.00
C PHE A 107 0.23 1.90 0.04
N CYS A 108 -0.21 1.59 -1.17
CA CYS A 108 -0.45 2.59 -2.21
C CYS A 108 -1.96 2.81 -2.43
N ALA A 109 -2.45 4.00 -2.04
CA ALA A 109 -3.86 4.41 -2.17
C ALA A 109 -4.87 3.47 -1.47
N VAL A 110 -4.52 2.97 -0.30
CA VAL A 110 -5.28 1.97 0.49
C VAL A 110 -5.71 2.53 1.85
N HIS A 111 -6.42 3.65 1.83
CA HIS A 111 -6.85 4.37 3.03
C HIS A 111 -7.54 3.44 4.04
N ASP A 112 -8.51 2.64 3.59
CA ASP A 112 -9.29 1.77 4.49
C ASP A 112 -8.41 0.74 5.22
N ILE A 113 -7.35 0.23 4.57
CA ILE A 113 -6.38 -0.68 5.20
C ILE A 113 -5.54 0.07 6.24
N LEU A 114 -5.11 1.30 5.93
CA LEU A 114 -4.35 2.13 6.87
C LEU A 114 -5.18 2.54 8.11
N GLN A 115 -6.51 2.54 8.01
CA GLN A 115 -7.42 2.79 9.13
C GLN A 115 -7.81 1.50 9.89
N SER A 116 -7.30 0.32 9.50
CA SER A 116 -7.52 -0.96 10.16
C SER A 116 -6.30 -1.35 11.01
N PRO A 117 -6.38 -1.24 12.36
CA PRO A 117 -5.29 -1.69 13.23
C PRO A 117 -4.95 -3.17 13.06
N ASP A 118 -5.97 -4.03 12.85
CA ASP A 118 -5.78 -5.48 12.69
C ASP A 118 -5.04 -5.80 11.38
N ALA A 119 -5.39 -5.12 10.28
CA ALA A 119 -4.69 -5.26 9.01
C ALA A 119 -3.22 -4.82 9.12
N LEU A 120 -2.98 -3.67 9.75
CA LEU A 120 -1.61 -3.19 9.99
C LEU A 120 -0.83 -4.17 10.87
N GLN A 121 -1.42 -4.64 11.97
CA GLN A 121 -0.76 -5.58 12.87
C GLN A 121 -0.37 -6.89 12.14
N ASN A 122 -1.27 -7.45 11.34
CA ASN A 122 -1.01 -8.67 10.56
C ASN A 122 0.15 -8.47 9.57
N VAL A 123 0.11 -7.41 8.77
CA VAL A 123 1.17 -7.11 7.79
C VAL A 123 2.50 -6.85 8.50
N MET A 124 2.51 -6.02 9.55
CA MET A 124 3.75 -5.67 10.28
C MET A 124 4.39 -6.89 10.95
N SER A 125 3.59 -7.87 11.42
CA SER A 125 4.10 -9.12 12.00
C SER A 125 4.83 -10.00 10.99
N SER A 126 4.58 -9.81 9.69
CA SER A 126 5.22 -10.55 8.59
C SER A 126 6.53 -9.92 8.13
N LEU A 127 6.81 -8.69 8.55
CA LEU A 127 8.02 -7.98 8.20
C LEU A 127 9.18 -8.35 9.14
N ARG A 128 10.39 -8.41 8.59
CA ARG A 128 11.60 -8.56 9.43
C ARG A 128 11.87 -7.29 10.25
N PRO A 129 12.60 -7.38 11.35
CA PRO A 129 13.08 -6.19 12.07
C PRO A 129 13.89 -5.27 11.15
N GLY A 130 13.61 -3.96 11.22
CA GLY A 130 14.23 -2.95 10.37
C GLY A 130 13.77 -2.94 8.92
N ALA A 131 12.70 -3.67 8.58
CA ALA A 131 12.09 -3.65 7.25
C ALA A 131 11.57 -2.26 6.89
N TRP A 132 11.65 -1.90 5.61
CA TRP A 132 11.11 -0.64 5.14
C TRP A 132 9.60 -0.70 4.94
N VAL A 133 8.94 0.40 5.25
CA VAL A 133 7.52 0.61 4.99
C VAL A 133 7.33 1.93 4.27
N ALA A 134 6.56 1.92 3.19
CA ALA A 134 6.10 3.13 2.53
C ALA A 134 4.58 3.10 2.39
N ALA A 135 3.95 4.24 2.63
CA ALA A 135 2.53 4.44 2.34
C ALA A 135 2.33 5.77 1.63
N GLY A 136 1.36 5.82 0.73
CA GLY A 136 1.02 7.05 0.04
C GLY A 136 -0.38 7.03 -0.56
N GLY A 137 -0.91 8.23 -0.76
CA GLY A 137 -2.26 8.40 -1.29
C GLY A 137 -2.80 9.80 -1.11
N GLY A 138 -4.12 9.94 -1.19
CA GLY A 138 -4.81 11.19 -0.94
C GLY A 138 -5.01 11.49 0.54
N LYS A 139 -5.07 12.77 0.86
CA LYS A 139 -5.44 13.30 2.17
C LYS A 139 -6.16 14.63 2.02
N TRP A 140 -6.77 15.14 3.08
CA TRP A 140 -7.26 16.52 3.07
C TRP A 140 -6.09 17.51 2.95
N ALA A 141 -6.21 18.44 2.02
CA ALA A 141 -5.38 19.64 1.96
C ALA A 141 -5.72 20.58 3.14
N PRO A 142 -4.86 21.58 3.43
CA PRO A 142 -5.19 22.60 4.44
C PRO A 142 -6.61 23.14 4.28
N PRO A 143 -7.35 23.42 5.37
CA PRO A 143 -8.78 23.79 5.32
C PRO A 143 -9.10 24.99 4.43
N VAL A 144 -8.15 25.90 4.25
CA VAL A 144 -8.30 27.07 3.37
C VAL A 144 -8.37 26.69 1.88
N MET A 145 -7.95 25.48 1.51
CA MET A 145 -7.92 24.97 0.14
C MET A 145 -9.25 24.30 -0.21
N VAL A 146 -10.35 25.02 -0.09
CA VAL A 146 -11.73 24.48 -0.22
C VAL A 146 -11.96 23.79 -1.55
N THR A 147 -11.52 24.40 -2.67
CA THR A 147 -11.68 23.83 -4.01
C THR A 147 -10.88 22.54 -4.20
N VAL A 148 -9.67 22.47 -3.65
CA VAL A 148 -8.83 21.27 -3.64
C VAL A 148 -9.51 20.18 -2.85
N ASN A 149 -10.02 20.47 -1.65
CA ASN A 149 -10.72 19.50 -0.82
C ASN A 149 -12.02 18.99 -1.45
N MET A 150 -12.71 19.82 -2.23
CA MET A 150 -13.86 19.37 -3.03
C MET A 150 -13.43 18.37 -4.11
N GLN A 151 -12.33 18.64 -4.81
CA GLN A 151 -11.77 17.71 -5.80
C GLN A 151 -11.29 16.40 -5.14
N VAL A 152 -10.58 16.49 -4.00
CA VAL A 152 -10.17 15.32 -3.20
C VAL A 152 -11.37 14.45 -2.88
N ARG A 153 -12.46 15.06 -2.38
CA ARG A 153 -13.68 14.32 -2.06
C ARG A 153 -14.27 13.62 -3.28
N MET A 154 -14.39 14.33 -4.41
CA MET A 154 -14.94 13.76 -5.64
C MET A 154 -14.11 12.59 -6.19
N LEU A 155 -12.78 12.73 -6.16
CA LEU A 155 -11.86 11.73 -6.70
C LEU A 155 -11.77 10.48 -5.83
N HIS A 156 -11.89 10.61 -4.50
CA HIS A 156 -11.69 9.49 -3.58
C HIS A 156 -12.99 8.83 -3.11
N ALA A 157 -14.13 9.53 -3.15
CA ALA A 157 -15.41 8.98 -2.69
C ALA A 157 -15.81 7.61 -3.30
N PRO A 158 -15.48 7.28 -4.57
CA PRO A 158 -15.76 5.95 -5.12
C PRO A 158 -14.89 4.84 -4.51
N TYR A 159 -13.74 5.18 -3.89
CA TYR A 159 -12.68 4.25 -3.52
C TYR A 159 -12.46 4.11 -2.02
N VAL A 160 -13.09 4.95 -1.19
CA VAL A 160 -12.96 4.88 0.27
C VAL A 160 -14.31 4.59 0.92
N ARG A 161 -14.30 3.79 1.98
CA ARG A 161 -15.53 3.50 2.77
C ARG A 161 -15.90 4.67 3.67
N SER A 162 -14.88 5.38 4.16
CA SER A 162 -15.01 6.52 5.05
C SER A 162 -13.88 7.51 4.81
N PHE A 163 -14.14 8.79 5.10
CA PHE A 163 -13.10 9.83 5.16
C PHE A 163 -12.59 10.06 6.59
N GLU A 164 -12.92 9.18 7.53
CA GLU A 164 -12.35 9.23 8.87
C GLU A 164 -10.82 9.05 8.79
N GLY A 165 -10.06 9.86 9.53
CA GLY A 165 -8.60 9.85 9.50
C GLY A 165 -7.97 10.36 8.19
N PHE A 166 -8.75 10.93 7.25
CA PHE A 166 -8.24 11.39 5.95
C PHE A 166 -7.38 12.66 6.03
N ASP A 167 -7.34 13.33 7.17
CA ASP A 167 -6.40 14.40 7.50
C ASP A 167 -4.99 13.87 7.77
N ARG A 168 -4.87 12.66 8.34
CA ARG A 168 -3.61 11.98 8.65
C ARG A 168 -3.74 10.47 8.43
N PRO A 169 -3.82 9.99 7.17
CA PRO A 169 -4.12 8.59 6.87
C PRO A 169 -3.15 7.57 7.47
N TRP A 170 -1.93 7.99 7.81
CA TRP A 170 -0.88 7.15 8.39
C TRP A 170 -0.85 7.13 9.93
N ASN A 171 -1.87 7.69 10.61
CA ASN A 171 -1.91 7.85 12.06
C ASN A 171 -1.76 6.54 12.86
N HIS A 172 -2.28 5.43 12.35
CA HIS A 172 -2.08 4.11 12.97
C HIS A 172 -0.72 3.52 12.60
N LEU A 173 -0.31 3.67 11.34
CA LEU A 173 0.96 3.14 10.84
C LEU A 173 2.16 3.75 11.57
N GLU A 174 2.16 5.06 11.83
CA GLU A 174 3.28 5.75 12.50
C GLU A 174 3.57 5.25 13.91
N ARG A 175 2.62 4.58 14.56
CA ARG A 175 2.81 3.96 15.89
C ARG A 175 3.55 2.62 15.82
N LEU A 176 3.67 2.06 14.61
CA LEU A 176 4.25 0.75 14.35
C LEU A 176 5.61 0.83 13.67
N ILE A 177 6.02 2.02 13.24
CA ILE A 177 7.28 2.27 12.51
C ILE A 177 8.11 3.36 13.18
N GLU A 178 9.42 3.29 12.99
CA GLU A 178 10.41 4.25 13.48
C GLU A 178 10.98 5.07 12.32
N GLY A 179 11.54 6.25 12.61
CA GLY A 179 12.16 7.11 11.62
C GLY A 179 11.20 7.65 10.58
N VAL A 180 9.97 7.94 11.01
CA VAL A 180 8.89 8.41 10.12
C VAL A 180 9.29 9.69 9.40
N GLN A 181 9.23 9.64 8.06
CA GLN A 181 9.38 10.80 7.18
C GLN A 181 8.10 10.98 6.38
N VAL A 182 7.60 12.21 6.33
CA VAL A 182 6.37 12.56 5.60
C VAL A 182 6.69 13.61 4.56
N HIS A 183 6.33 13.34 3.30
CA HIS A 183 6.39 14.27 2.19
C HIS A 183 4.98 14.57 1.70
N GLU A 184 4.58 15.84 1.75
CA GLU A 184 3.31 16.28 1.20
C GLU A 184 3.44 16.54 -0.30
N LEU A 185 2.41 16.19 -1.05
CA LEU A 185 2.31 16.33 -2.49
C LEU A 185 1.05 17.13 -2.86
N ALA A 186 1.01 17.65 -4.08
CA ALA A 186 -0.19 18.24 -4.66
C ALA A 186 -0.87 19.27 -3.72
N PHE A 187 -0.12 20.30 -3.30
CA PHE A 187 -0.61 21.35 -2.39
C PHE A 187 -1.16 20.80 -1.06
N GLY A 188 -0.59 19.71 -0.55
CA GLY A 188 -0.99 19.07 0.70
C GLY A 188 -2.23 18.16 0.57
N SER A 189 -2.67 17.82 -0.65
CA SER A 189 -3.77 16.88 -0.89
C SER A 189 -3.31 15.44 -1.14
N GLY A 190 -2.01 15.22 -1.22
CA GLY A 190 -1.38 13.92 -1.29
C GLY A 190 -0.24 13.80 -0.28
N TYR A 191 0.18 12.57 -0.03
CA TYR A 191 1.29 12.29 0.88
C TYR A 191 2.07 11.05 0.46
N ILE A 192 3.32 11.02 0.87
CA ILE A 192 4.15 9.82 0.97
C ILE A 192 4.73 9.80 2.38
N VAL A 193 4.58 8.67 3.07
CA VAL A 193 5.21 8.42 4.36
C VAL A 193 6.11 7.20 4.25
N THR A 194 7.29 7.29 4.85
CA THR A 194 8.23 6.18 4.95
C THR A 194 8.72 6.01 6.38
N GLY A 195 9.13 4.80 6.71
CA GLY A 195 9.70 4.47 8.00
C GLY A 195 10.20 3.03 8.00
N ARG A 196 10.60 2.54 9.16
CA ARG A 196 11.06 1.16 9.35
C ARG A 196 10.34 0.49 10.50
N THR A 197 10.15 -0.82 10.40
CA THR A 197 9.79 -1.60 11.60
C THR A 197 10.89 -1.47 12.66
N PRO A 198 10.55 -1.58 13.96
CA PRO A 198 11.55 -1.57 15.02
C PRO A 198 12.66 -2.60 14.77
N SER A 199 13.91 -2.20 15.04
CA SER A 199 15.09 -3.06 14.82
C SER A 199 15.21 -4.20 15.84
N ARG A 200 14.41 -4.16 16.91
CA ARG A 200 14.33 -5.21 17.93
C ARG A 200 12.88 -5.64 18.05
N ALA A 201 12.65 -6.96 18.02
CA ALA A 201 11.33 -7.47 18.39
C ALA A 201 10.96 -6.94 19.79
N PRO A 202 9.71 -6.51 20.05
CA PRO A 202 9.29 -6.15 21.39
C PRO A 202 9.64 -7.34 22.31
N ALA A 203 10.32 -7.05 23.41
CA ALA A 203 10.60 -8.07 24.42
C ALA A 203 9.26 -8.69 24.81
N GLN A 204 9.09 -9.98 24.59
CA GLN A 204 7.93 -10.70 25.14
C GLN A 204 8.01 -10.49 26.65
N GLU A 205 7.05 -9.74 27.20
CA GLU A 205 6.84 -9.72 28.64
C GLU A 205 6.58 -11.19 29.05
N ALA A 206 7.49 -11.76 29.81
CA ALA A 206 7.30 -13.07 30.39
C ALA A 206 6.08 -12.98 31.31
N PRO A 207 5.10 -13.91 31.22
CA PRO A 207 4.01 -13.94 32.17
C PRO A 207 4.59 -14.22 33.58
N ASP A 208 4.23 -13.33 34.53
CA ASP A 208 4.50 -13.53 35.98
C ASP A 208 3.81 -14.76 36.53
#